data_70c4639e5c59bc1800b2ab13866115e9
#
_entry.id   70c4639e5c59bc1800b2ab13866115e9
#
_cell.length_a   1.000
_cell.length_b   1.000
_cell.length_c   1.000
_cell.angle_alpha   90.00
_cell.angle_beta   90.00
_cell.angle_gamma   90.00
#
_symmetry.space_group_name_H-M   'P 1'
#
loop_
_entity.id
_entity.type
_entity.pdbx_description
1 polymer ?
#
loop_
_entity_poly.entity_id
_entity_poly.type
_entity_poly.pdbx_seq_one_letter_code
_entity_poly.pdbx_strand_id
1 'polypeptide(L)'
;MSLDPVPDEPPRVPTPLELRPVVNRIKRAQGQLAGVLRMVEDGRDLESVVQQLKAVGGALDRTGFALVALDLRRSLAEGEEMDDERLAEIEKLVLSLA
;
A
#
# COMPACT_ATOMS: atom_id res chain seq x y z
N MET A 1 -13.93 -16.74 -31.85
CA MET A 1 -13.72 -16.73 -31.12
C MET A 1 -13.09 -15.97 -30.69
N SER A 2 -13.15 -15.44 -30.17
CA SER A 2 -12.60 -14.60 -29.79
C SER A 2 -12.17 -14.67 -28.78
N LEU A 3 -11.51 -14.59 -28.57
CA LEU A 3 -11.03 -14.63 -27.54
C LEU A 3 -10.73 -13.61 -27.18
N ASP A 4 -11.10 -12.89 -27.24
CA ASP A 4 -10.84 -11.84 -26.98
C ASP A 4 -10.94 -11.36 -25.96
N PRO A 5 -10.49 -10.76 -25.63
CA PRO A 5 -10.29 -10.11 -24.61
C PRO A 5 -11.39 -9.59 -24.17
N VAL A 6 -11.58 -9.54 -23.20
CA VAL A 6 -12.53 -9.15 -22.69
C VAL A 6 -12.60 -7.88 -22.74
N PRO A 7 -13.34 -7.41 -23.15
CA PRO A 7 -13.50 -6.14 -23.22
C PRO A 7 -13.50 -5.46 -21.99
N ASP A 8 -14.03 -5.97 -21.16
CA ASP A 8 -14.05 -5.39 -20.02
C ASP A 8 -12.94 -5.63 -19.48
N GLU A 9 -12.06 -5.13 -19.62
CA GLU A 9 -10.99 -5.40 -19.10
C GLU A 9 -10.98 -5.61 -17.76
N PRO A 10 -10.17 -6.23 -17.19
CA PRO A 10 -10.05 -6.49 -15.82
C PRO A 10 -9.75 -5.24 -15.11
N PRO A 11 -9.98 -5.21 -13.90
CA PRO A 11 -9.68 -4.12 -13.09
C PRO A 11 -8.26 -3.78 -13.24
N ARG A 12 -7.91 -2.57 -13.17
CA ARG A 12 -6.63 -2.21 -13.30
C ARG A 12 -5.92 -2.41 -12.05
N VAL A 13 -5.32 -3.52 -11.82
CA VAL A 13 -4.54 -3.80 -10.65
C VAL A 13 -3.12 -4.02 -11.08
N PRO A 14 -2.15 -3.70 -10.27
CA PRO A 14 -0.76 -3.93 -10.60
C PRO A 14 -0.47 -5.42 -10.74
N THR A 15 0.51 -5.76 -11.56
CA THR A 15 0.92 -7.14 -11.74
C THR A 15 1.66 -7.63 -10.51
N PRO A 16 1.78 -8.95 -10.33
CA PRO A 16 2.55 -9.48 -9.20
C PRO A 16 3.98 -8.99 -9.17
N LEU A 17 4.61 -8.80 -10.32
CA LEU A 17 5.98 -8.30 -10.36
C LEU A 17 6.03 -6.85 -9.87
N GLU A 18 5.08 -6.03 -10.28
CA GLU A 18 5.03 -4.66 -9.85
C GLU A 18 4.73 -4.54 -8.36
N LEU A 19 4.01 -5.51 -7.81
CA LEU A 19 3.66 -5.48 -6.41
C LEU A 19 4.76 -6.00 -5.49
N ARG A 20 5.80 -6.62 -6.04
CA ARG A 20 6.85 -7.21 -5.22
C ARG A 20 7.45 -6.25 -4.18
N PRO A 21 7.80 -5.00 -4.55
CA PRO A 21 8.35 -4.09 -3.54
C PRO A 21 7.35 -3.80 -2.42
N VAL A 22 6.05 -3.73 -2.76
CA VAL A 22 5.02 -3.48 -1.75
C VAL A 22 4.89 -4.69 -0.83
N VAL A 23 4.89 -5.90 -1.41
CA VAL A 23 4.83 -7.13 -0.63
C VAL A 23 6.01 -7.20 0.33
N ASN A 24 7.20 -6.84 -0.14
CA ASN A 24 8.39 -6.87 0.72
C ASN A 24 8.29 -5.85 1.84
N ARG A 25 7.71 -4.68 1.59
CA ARG A 25 7.50 -3.69 2.63
C ARG A 25 6.53 -4.21 3.69
N ILE A 26 5.47 -4.87 3.25
CA ILE A 26 4.48 -5.43 4.17
C ILE A 26 5.11 -6.54 5.01
N LYS A 27 5.90 -7.41 4.39
CA LYS A 27 6.56 -8.48 5.12
C LYS A 27 7.53 -7.93 6.17
N ARG A 28 8.22 -6.84 5.81
CA ARG A 28 9.11 -6.20 6.76
C ARG A 28 8.33 -5.62 7.94
N ALA A 29 7.17 -5.02 7.65
CA ALA A 29 6.31 -4.48 8.70
C ALA A 29 5.78 -5.60 9.59
N GLN A 30 5.47 -6.77 9.00
CA GLN A 30 5.05 -7.93 9.80
C GLN A 30 6.14 -8.33 10.78
N GLY A 31 7.40 -8.34 10.33
CA GLY A 31 8.52 -8.67 11.20
C GLY A 31 8.67 -7.66 12.32
N GLN A 32 8.51 -6.38 12.00
CA GLN A 32 8.59 -5.33 13.00
C GLN A 32 7.45 -5.46 14.01
N LEU A 33 6.25 -5.77 13.55
CA LEU A 33 5.11 -5.93 14.43
C LEU A 33 5.30 -7.14 15.35
N ALA A 34 5.86 -8.22 14.83
CA ALA A 34 6.17 -9.37 15.65
C ALA A 34 7.17 -9.00 16.76
N GLY A 35 8.11 -8.11 16.43
CA GLY A 35 9.04 -7.60 17.42
C GLY A 35 8.36 -6.80 18.52
N VAL A 36 7.36 -5.98 18.10
CA VAL A 36 6.59 -5.20 19.07
C VAL A 36 5.83 -6.15 20.00
N LEU A 37 5.23 -7.19 19.43
CA LEU A 37 4.50 -8.16 20.22
C LEU A 37 5.40 -8.78 21.30
N ARG A 38 6.62 -9.14 20.91
CA ARG A 38 7.57 -9.69 21.88
C ARG A 38 7.93 -8.67 22.96
N MET A 39 8.08 -7.40 22.58
CA MET A 39 8.38 -6.35 23.57
C MET A 39 7.27 -6.24 24.59
N VAL A 40 6.02 -6.31 24.14
CA VAL A 40 4.88 -6.24 25.05
C VAL A 40 4.88 -7.47 25.97
N GLU A 41 5.06 -8.64 25.38
CA GLU A 41 5.06 -9.89 26.16
C GLU A 41 6.19 -9.95 27.17
N ASP A 42 7.33 -9.34 26.82
CA ASP A 42 8.49 -9.34 27.70
C ASP A 42 8.45 -8.19 28.71
N GLY A 43 7.41 -7.41 28.70
CA GLY A 43 7.27 -6.33 29.66
C GLY A 43 8.21 -5.15 29.47
N ARG A 44 8.56 -4.89 28.20
CA ARG A 44 9.42 -3.73 27.92
C ARG A 44 8.72 -2.45 28.27
N ASP A 45 9.49 -1.40 28.45
CA ASP A 45 8.94 -0.11 28.86
C ASP A 45 7.97 0.44 27.81
N LEU A 46 6.97 1.12 28.28
CA LEU A 46 5.89 1.60 27.43
C LEU A 46 6.39 2.55 26.36
N GLU A 47 7.31 3.42 26.69
CA GLU A 47 7.83 4.38 25.73
C GLU A 47 8.46 3.69 24.53
N SER A 48 9.28 2.67 24.77
CA SER A 48 9.92 1.93 23.69
C SER A 48 8.89 1.20 22.82
N VAL A 49 7.87 0.62 23.45
CA VAL A 49 6.82 -0.08 22.73
C VAL A 49 6.07 0.90 21.83
N VAL A 50 5.71 2.06 22.36
CA VAL A 50 4.96 3.06 21.60
C VAL A 50 5.79 3.58 20.44
N GLN A 51 7.09 3.80 20.65
CA GLN A 51 7.96 4.26 19.57
C GLN A 51 8.02 3.24 18.43
N GLN A 52 8.10 1.96 18.78
CA GLN A 52 8.14 0.92 17.76
C GLN A 52 6.81 0.81 17.03
N LEU A 53 5.70 0.97 17.73
CA LEU A 53 4.40 0.96 17.10
C LEU A 53 4.27 2.11 16.12
N LYS A 54 4.77 3.29 16.49
CA LYS A 54 4.72 4.43 15.58
C LYS A 54 5.56 4.16 14.32
N ALA A 55 6.70 3.52 14.49
CA ALA A 55 7.56 3.19 13.35
C ALA A 55 6.85 2.22 12.40
N VAL A 56 6.16 1.21 12.95
CA VAL A 56 5.40 0.27 12.13
C VAL A 56 4.27 1.00 11.40
N GLY A 57 3.55 1.86 12.14
CA GLY A 57 2.46 2.64 11.54
C GLY A 57 2.95 3.50 10.39
N GLY A 58 4.08 4.19 10.58
CA GLY A 58 4.66 5.00 9.51
C GLY A 58 5.07 4.16 8.30
N ALA A 59 5.62 2.97 8.56
CA ALA A 59 6.00 2.08 7.47
C ALA A 59 4.78 1.63 6.67
N LEU A 60 3.67 1.36 7.35
CA LEU A 60 2.43 0.96 6.69
C LEU A 60 1.83 2.12 5.91
N ASP A 61 1.87 3.32 6.45
CA ASP A 61 1.38 4.49 5.73
C ASP A 61 2.17 4.71 4.45
N ARG A 62 3.49 4.59 4.52
CA ARG A 62 4.33 4.74 3.33
C ARG A 62 4.04 3.65 2.30
N THR A 63 3.70 2.43 2.78
CA THR A 63 3.32 1.35 1.89
C THR A 63 2.02 1.68 1.17
N GLY A 64 1.07 2.29 1.89
CA GLY A 64 -0.18 2.73 1.28
C GLY A 64 0.06 3.77 0.20
N PHE A 65 0.92 4.75 0.48
CA PHE A 65 1.27 5.76 -0.53
C PHE A 65 1.95 5.12 -1.73
N ALA A 66 2.81 4.13 -1.51
CA ALA A 66 3.48 3.44 -2.60
C ALA A 66 2.48 2.69 -3.49
N LEU A 67 1.44 2.12 -2.89
CA LEU A 67 0.39 1.45 -3.65
C LEU A 67 -0.39 2.44 -4.50
N VAL A 68 -0.74 3.58 -3.93
CA VAL A 68 -1.48 4.61 -4.67
C VAL A 68 -0.62 5.12 -5.83
N ALA A 69 0.67 5.35 -5.59
CA ALA A 69 1.56 5.84 -6.62
C ALA A 69 1.73 4.82 -7.75
N LEU A 70 1.79 3.53 -7.39
CA LEU A 70 1.92 2.47 -8.38
C LEU A 70 0.68 2.41 -9.26
N ASP A 71 -0.48 2.48 -8.65
CA ASP A 71 -1.74 2.45 -9.39
C ASP A 71 -1.84 3.65 -10.32
N LEU A 72 -1.45 4.82 -9.86
CA LEU A 72 -1.49 6.03 -10.66
C LEU A 72 -0.55 5.93 -11.86
N ARG A 73 0.66 5.47 -11.62
CA ARG A 73 1.63 5.33 -12.72
C ARG A 73 1.12 4.36 -13.77
N ARG A 74 0.50 3.29 -13.32
CA ARG A 74 -0.01 2.30 -14.26
C ARG A 74 -1.18 2.88 -15.07
N SER A 75 -2.07 3.61 -14.43
CA SER A 75 -3.17 4.25 -15.12
C SER A 75 -2.67 5.20 -16.19
N LEU A 76 -1.67 6.01 -15.85
CA LEU A 76 -1.13 6.96 -16.81
C LEU A 76 -0.41 6.27 -17.96
N ALA A 77 0.30 5.18 -17.66
CA ALA A 77 1.00 4.44 -18.70
C ALA A 77 0.03 3.79 -19.68
N GLU A 78 -1.17 3.46 -19.22
CA GLU A 78 -2.17 2.88 -20.09
C GLU A 78 -3.01 3.94 -20.80
N GLY A 79 -2.68 5.20 -20.63
CA GLY A 79 -3.40 6.28 -21.31
C GLY A 79 -4.73 6.63 -20.67
N GLU A 80 -4.93 6.22 -19.43
CA GLU A 80 -6.19 6.49 -18.79
C GLU A 80 -6.29 7.96 -18.45
N GLU A 81 -7.47 8.52 -18.68
CA GLU A 81 -7.65 9.93 -18.36
C GLU A 81 -7.86 10.14 -16.90
N MET A 82 -7.31 11.20 -16.37
CA MET A 82 -7.50 11.55 -14.99
C MET A 82 -8.59 12.59 -14.91
N ASP A 83 -9.82 12.15 -14.93
CA ASP A 83 -10.93 13.10 -14.81
C ASP A 83 -11.10 13.50 -13.34
N ASP A 84 -12.01 14.42 -13.10
CA ASP A 84 -12.21 14.96 -11.75
C ASP A 84 -12.63 13.90 -10.76
N GLU A 85 -13.41 12.93 -11.21
CA GLU A 85 -13.85 11.86 -10.33
C GLU A 85 -12.68 11.00 -9.88
N ARG A 86 -11.80 10.66 -10.82
CA ARG A 86 -10.63 9.84 -10.51
C ARG A 86 -9.68 10.60 -9.59
N LEU A 87 -9.48 11.88 -9.85
CA LEU A 87 -8.63 12.70 -9.01
C LEU A 87 -9.19 12.80 -7.59
N ALA A 88 -10.51 12.92 -7.46
CA ALA A 88 -11.14 12.98 -6.15
C ALA A 88 -10.94 11.68 -5.38
N GLU A 89 -11.01 10.53 -6.07
CA GLU A 89 -10.78 9.24 -5.44
C GLU A 89 -9.35 9.15 -4.91
N ILE A 90 -8.39 9.56 -5.72
CA ILE A 90 -6.98 9.51 -5.33
C ILE A 90 -6.74 10.42 -4.14
N GLU A 91 -7.30 11.62 -4.20
CA GLU A 91 -7.14 12.56 -3.10
C GLU A 91 -7.69 12.00 -1.80
N LYS A 92 -8.86 11.36 -1.89
CA LYS A 92 -9.47 10.78 -0.71
C LYS A 92 -8.60 9.69 -0.12
N LEU A 93 -8.01 8.85 -0.97
CA LEU A 93 -7.11 7.79 -0.51
C LEU A 93 -5.87 8.36 0.16
N VAL A 94 -5.28 9.38 -0.46
CA VAL A 94 -4.08 10.00 0.09
C VAL A 94 -4.39 10.63 1.45
N LEU A 95 -5.52 11.33 1.56
CA LEU A 95 -5.88 11.97 2.80
C LEU A 95 -6.17 10.96 3.90
N SER A 96 -6.65 9.77 3.54
CA SER A 96 -6.94 8.75 4.53
C SER A 96 -5.65 8.18 5.14
N LEU A 97 -4.51 8.36 4.47
CA LEU A 97 -3.22 7.87 4.96
C LEU A 97 -2.45 8.94 5.74
N ALA A 98 -2.92 10.16 5.71
CA ALA A 98 -2.20 11.26 6.35
C ALA A 98 -2.48 11.40 7.87
#